data_798174887ca48abcb528faff3be634bb
#
_entry.id   798174887ca48abcb528faff3be634bb
#
_cell.length_a   1.000
_cell.length_b   1.000
_cell.length_c   1.000
_cell.angle_alpha   90.00
_cell.angle_beta   90.00
_cell.angle_gamma   90.00
#
_symmetry.space_group_name_H-M   'P 1'
#
loop_
_entity.id
_entity.type
_entity.pdbx_description
1 polymer ?
#
loop_
_entity_poly.entity_id
_entity_poly.type
_entity_poly.pdbx_seq_one_letter_code
_entity_poly.pdbx_strand_id
1 'polypeptide(L)'
;MSKKQKELKMLLIDNIKECVSCLLPNGEFYREKTYIGDLNGNTITVKIVGKEAGDWRNFTEGTGGDIIDLWVLIKGDIYSARKWLNKKSKSGEKKGGKREEKIFSVKQYLSDQSPIPEDIIAPRILTPGGLLVIGGTPKVGKSYFLLSLLAHLAAGVSFLKMKSARPLKIIYLQNEMEYNYIRERIQQIITNQRLPNLAEENLIVTTKMRLTLNDEGIERIKDIIKEKFDIKMIDLIVLDSLDYENIFSGLQSRIERLRSVINPTAGIIITRHTRKVSTATLAKSPFQALIGANALRSFYTSGMVMFQPNKRANVLQVVYELRNGKSIPAKFISRVNGRWQNSKVIATA
;
A
#
# COMPACT_ATOMS: atom_id res chain seq x y z
N MET A 1 31.31 17.26 -10.03
CA MET A 1 29.97 17.62 -9.49
C MET A 1 29.96 17.56 -7.96
N SER A 2 29.46 18.62 -7.30
CA SER A 2 29.25 18.63 -5.85
C SER A 2 28.10 17.65 -5.44
N LYS A 3 28.06 17.24 -4.16
CA LYS A 3 26.98 16.38 -3.62
C LYS A 3 25.59 16.97 -3.91
N LYS A 4 25.43 18.29 -3.75
CA LYS A 4 24.19 19.02 -4.03
C LYS A 4 23.80 19.03 -5.52
N GLN A 5 24.74 18.96 -6.44
CA GLN A 5 24.47 18.86 -7.87
C GLN A 5 24.06 17.45 -8.26
N LYS A 6 24.64 16.41 -7.64
CA LYS A 6 24.24 15.02 -7.85
C LYS A 6 22.79 14.79 -7.41
N GLU A 7 22.39 15.30 -6.24
CA GLU A 7 21.00 15.25 -5.76
C GLU A 7 20.04 15.95 -6.72
N LEU A 8 20.40 17.15 -7.20
CA LEU A 8 19.59 17.89 -8.15
C LEU A 8 19.43 17.15 -9.47
N LYS A 9 20.51 16.55 -9.99
CA LYS A 9 20.48 15.72 -11.21
C LYS A 9 19.50 14.56 -11.05
N MET A 10 19.56 13.84 -9.93
CA MET A 10 18.61 12.73 -9.67
C MET A 10 17.16 13.21 -9.64
N LEU A 11 16.86 14.31 -8.96
CA LEU A 11 15.52 14.87 -8.91
C LEU A 11 14.99 15.31 -10.29
N LEU A 12 15.84 15.83 -11.16
CA LEU A 12 15.46 16.15 -12.54
C LEU A 12 15.23 14.90 -13.38
N ILE A 13 16.04 13.85 -13.18
CA ILE A 13 15.87 12.55 -13.86
C ILE A 13 14.60 11.84 -13.39
N ASP A 14 14.27 11.89 -12.10
CA ASP A 14 13.01 11.34 -11.56
C ASP A 14 11.77 12.01 -12.18
N ASN A 15 11.93 13.22 -12.70
CA ASN A 15 10.89 14.00 -13.37
C ASN A 15 11.24 14.27 -14.85
N ILE A 16 11.96 13.35 -15.51
CA ILE A 16 12.60 13.62 -16.79
C ILE A 16 11.62 14.00 -17.89
N LYS A 17 10.47 13.32 -17.99
CA LYS A 17 9.49 13.58 -19.05
C LYS A 17 8.97 15.03 -19.00
N GLU A 18 8.59 15.47 -17.82
CA GLU A 18 8.09 16.85 -17.64
C GLU A 18 9.21 17.88 -17.67
N CYS A 19 10.41 17.48 -17.25
CA CYS A 19 11.59 18.31 -17.32
C CYS A 19 11.90 18.66 -18.79
N VAL A 20 12.00 17.62 -19.67
CA VAL A 20 12.31 17.85 -21.10
C VAL A 20 11.18 18.59 -21.80
N SER A 21 9.92 18.32 -21.48
CA SER A 21 8.78 19.10 -22.03
C SER A 21 8.79 20.56 -21.58
N CYS A 22 9.30 20.86 -20.39
CA CYS A 22 9.49 22.24 -19.92
C CYS A 22 10.65 22.96 -20.59
N LEU A 23 11.72 22.21 -20.89
CA LEU A 23 12.92 22.77 -21.54
C LEU A 23 12.70 22.96 -23.05
N LEU A 24 12.09 22.01 -23.70
CA LEU A 24 11.86 21.94 -25.15
C LEU A 24 10.36 21.74 -25.43
N PRO A 25 9.51 22.78 -25.29
CA PRO A 25 8.05 22.61 -25.24
C PRO A 25 7.42 22.09 -26.54
N ASN A 26 8.11 22.22 -27.68
CA ASN A 26 7.64 21.77 -29.00
C ASN A 26 8.21 20.38 -29.38
N GLY A 27 8.79 19.65 -28.42
CA GLY A 27 9.38 18.35 -28.70
C GLY A 27 8.38 17.20 -28.54
N GLU A 28 8.79 16.03 -29.03
CA GLU A 28 7.99 14.81 -29.04
C GLU A 28 8.74 13.62 -28.42
N PHE A 29 8.00 12.68 -27.83
CA PHE A 29 8.55 11.43 -27.32
C PHE A 29 8.67 10.40 -28.45
N TYR A 30 9.89 9.91 -28.68
CA TYR A 30 10.15 8.89 -29.68
C TYR A 30 10.39 7.53 -29.03
N ARG A 31 9.54 6.54 -29.37
CA ARG A 31 9.58 5.16 -28.87
C ARG A 31 9.69 5.05 -27.33
N GLU A 32 9.15 6.01 -26.59
CA GLU A 32 9.21 6.09 -25.12
C GLU A 32 10.63 6.06 -24.50
N LYS A 33 11.68 6.19 -25.32
CA LYS A 33 13.07 6.13 -24.88
C LYS A 33 13.82 7.43 -25.04
N THR A 34 13.38 8.27 -25.98
CA THR A 34 14.07 9.50 -26.33
C THR A 34 13.06 10.62 -26.48
N TYR A 35 13.41 11.81 -26.03
CA TYR A 35 12.67 13.05 -26.33
C TYR A 35 13.44 13.82 -27.39
N ILE A 36 12.75 14.29 -28.43
CA ILE A 36 13.31 15.05 -29.52
C ILE A 36 12.65 16.41 -29.53
N GLY A 37 13.43 17.48 -29.43
CA GLY A 37 12.92 18.84 -29.45
C GLY A 37 13.82 19.77 -30.26
N ASP A 38 13.36 20.99 -30.45
CA ASP A 38 14.09 22.03 -31.15
C ASP A 38 14.58 23.11 -30.19
N LEU A 39 15.81 23.53 -30.36
CA LEU A 39 16.40 24.69 -29.71
C LEU A 39 17.06 25.59 -30.75
N ASN A 40 16.41 26.73 -31.06
CA ASN A 40 16.88 27.70 -32.00
C ASN A 40 17.17 27.13 -33.42
N GLY A 41 16.34 26.21 -33.90
CA GLY A 41 16.51 25.54 -35.19
C GLY A 41 17.42 24.34 -35.18
N ASN A 42 17.94 23.96 -34.02
CA ASN A 42 18.80 22.78 -33.83
C ASN A 42 18.04 21.64 -33.15
N THR A 43 18.14 20.44 -33.70
CA THR A 43 17.51 19.26 -33.12
C THR A 43 18.29 18.77 -31.90
N ILE A 44 17.63 18.77 -30.76
CA ILE A 44 18.11 18.25 -29.49
C ILE A 44 17.45 16.91 -29.21
N THR A 45 18.25 15.90 -28.88
CA THR A 45 17.75 14.61 -28.41
C THR A 45 18.12 14.40 -26.96
N VAL A 46 17.17 13.92 -26.13
CA VAL A 46 17.40 13.63 -24.72
C VAL A 46 16.96 12.18 -24.43
N LYS A 47 17.85 11.39 -23.83
CA LYS A 47 17.48 10.03 -23.36
C LYS A 47 16.64 10.12 -22.11
N ILE A 48 15.51 9.42 -22.06
CA ILE A 48 14.56 9.52 -20.94
C ILE A 48 14.43 8.23 -20.13
N VAL A 49 15.15 7.17 -20.51
CA VAL A 49 15.14 5.87 -19.81
C VAL A 49 16.53 5.27 -19.73
N GLY A 50 16.75 4.38 -18.76
CA GLY A 50 18.00 3.62 -18.59
C GLY A 50 19.09 4.41 -17.86
N LYS A 51 20.32 3.88 -17.90
CA LYS A 51 21.49 4.47 -17.20
C LYS A 51 21.89 5.83 -17.73
N GLU A 52 21.53 6.13 -18.97
CA GLU A 52 21.84 7.39 -19.66
C GLU A 52 20.66 8.36 -19.67
N ALA A 53 19.65 8.15 -18.81
CA ALA A 53 18.54 9.07 -18.67
C ALA A 53 19.05 10.46 -18.27
N GLY A 54 18.61 11.49 -19.02
CA GLY A 54 19.06 12.87 -18.86
C GLY A 54 20.26 13.25 -19.74
N ASP A 55 20.90 12.31 -20.43
CA ASP A 55 21.95 12.67 -21.39
C ASP A 55 21.30 13.21 -22.68
N TRP A 56 21.83 14.35 -23.15
CA TRP A 56 21.33 15.03 -24.35
C TRP A 56 22.44 15.24 -25.40
N ARG A 57 22.02 15.38 -26.65
CA ARG A 57 22.90 15.72 -27.77
C ARG A 57 22.24 16.68 -28.75
N ASN A 58 23.04 17.62 -29.22
CA ASN A 58 22.78 18.45 -30.38
C ASN A 58 23.62 17.90 -31.54
N PHE A 59 22.98 17.26 -32.49
CA PHE A 59 23.67 16.65 -33.64
C PHE A 59 24.17 17.68 -34.66
N THR A 60 23.58 18.87 -34.69
CA THR A 60 23.96 19.94 -35.63
C THR A 60 25.28 20.58 -35.18
N GLU A 61 25.47 20.84 -33.90
CA GLU A 61 26.62 21.52 -33.35
C GLU A 61 27.65 20.54 -32.73
N GLY A 62 27.35 19.26 -32.65
CA GLY A 62 28.20 18.26 -32.00
C GLY A 62 28.34 18.43 -30.49
N THR A 63 27.44 19.17 -29.84
CA THR A 63 27.46 19.45 -28.42
C THR A 63 26.54 18.48 -27.65
N GLY A 64 26.74 18.33 -26.35
CA GLY A 64 25.91 17.47 -25.50
C GLY A 64 26.38 17.54 -24.04
N GLY A 65 25.63 16.87 -23.18
CA GLY A 65 25.90 16.85 -21.75
C GLY A 65 24.81 16.12 -20.97
N ASP A 66 24.69 16.44 -19.69
CA ASP A 66 23.64 15.89 -18.83
C ASP A 66 22.44 16.87 -18.71
N ILE A 67 21.41 16.45 -18.00
CA ILE A 67 20.17 17.23 -17.84
C ILE A 67 20.40 18.57 -17.13
N ILE A 68 21.43 18.68 -16.29
CA ILE A 68 21.79 19.96 -15.66
C ILE A 68 22.40 20.88 -16.69
N ASP A 69 23.27 20.36 -17.56
CA ASP A 69 23.91 21.14 -18.62
C ASP A 69 22.85 21.68 -19.61
N LEU A 70 21.88 20.82 -19.98
CA LEU A 70 20.75 21.23 -20.82
C LEU A 70 19.89 22.31 -20.14
N TRP A 71 19.66 22.14 -18.84
CA TRP A 71 18.90 23.13 -18.07
C TRP A 71 19.61 24.50 -18.07
N VAL A 72 20.90 24.52 -17.77
CA VAL A 72 21.69 25.75 -17.76
C VAL A 72 21.76 26.37 -19.15
N LEU A 73 21.92 25.56 -20.19
CA LEU A 73 21.93 26.02 -21.58
C LEU A 73 20.64 26.77 -21.96
N ILE A 74 19.49 26.27 -21.53
CA ILE A 74 18.17 26.83 -21.93
C ILE A 74 17.68 27.92 -20.96
N LYS A 75 17.91 27.76 -19.64
CA LYS A 75 17.36 28.64 -18.61
C LYS A 75 18.40 29.59 -18.01
N GLY A 76 19.68 29.46 -18.38
CA GLY A 76 20.76 30.35 -18.01
C GLY A 76 21.38 30.06 -16.64
N ASP A 77 20.70 29.37 -15.73
CA ASP A 77 21.19 29.11 -14.38
C ASP A 77 20.64 27.82 -13.76
N ILE A 78 21.39 27.27 -12.81
CA ILE A 78 21.02 26.05 -12.07
C ILE A 78 19.96 26.29 -10.96
N TYR A 79 19.80 27.53 -10.49
CA TYR A 79 18.85 27.84 -9.42
C TYR A 79 17.40 27.76 -9.91
N SER A 80 17.17 28.09 -11.18
CA SER A 80 15.87 27.94 -11.83
C SER A 80 15.40 26.49 -11.85
N ALA A 81 16.28 25.49 -11.93
CA ALA A 81 15.95 24.07 -11.82
C ALA A 81 15.35 23.73 -10.46
N ARG A 82 15.96 24.21 -9.38
CA ARG A 82 15.42 24.05 -8.03
C ARG A 82 14.08 24.74 -7.84
N LYS A 83 13.96 25.96 -8.37
CA LYS A 83 12.71 26.73 -8.32
C LYS A 83 11.60 26.02 -9.08
N TRP A 84 11.91 25.42 -10.21
CA TRP A 84 10.96 24.63 -11.02
C TRP A 84 10.54 23.37 -10.28
N LEU A 85 11.46 22.58 -9.71
CA LEU A 85 11.16 21.41 -8.88
C LEU A 85 10.30 21.79 -7.67
N ASN A 86 10.63 22.88 -6.98
CA ASN A 86 9.85 23.38 -5.84
C ASN A 86 8.46 23.89 -6.27
N LYS A 87 8.35 24.51 -7.46
CA LYS A 87 7.04 24.90 -8.00
C LYS A 87 6.21 23.69 -8.44
N LYS A 88 6.88 22.67 -8.98
CA LYS A 88 6.24 21.40 -9.36
C LYS A 88 5.77 20.62 -8.14
N SER A 89 6.58 20.51 -7.10
CA SER A 89 6.15 19.93 -5.83
C SER A 89 4.93 20.66 -5.26
N LYS A 90 4.89 21.99 -5.38
CA LYS A 90 3.73 22.83 -4.99
C LYS A 90 2.55 22.74 -5.97
N SER A 91 2.77 22.46 -7.26
CA SER A 91 1.68 22.34 -8.24
C SER A 91 1.12 20.92 -8.36
N GLY A 92 1.92 19.90 -8.04
CA GLY A 92 1.47 18.52 -7.81
C GLY A 92 0.58 18.40 -6.56
N GLU A 93 0.76 19.29 -5.59
CA GLU A 93 -0.08 19.40 -4.38
C GLU A 93 -1.44 20.08 -4.61
N LYS A 94 -1.73 20.66 -5.79
CA LYS A 94 -3.00 21.35 -6.06
C LYS A 94 -4.20 20.44 -6.35
N LYS A 95 -4.07 19.11 -6.20
CA LYS A 95 -5.22 18.19 -6.14
C LYS A 95 -5.21 17.24 -4.94
N GLY A 96 -4.21 17.27 -4.08
CA GLY A 96 -4.29 16.79 -2.72
C GLY A 96 -4.49 18.04 -1.86
N GLY A 97 -5.66 18.20 -1.23
CA GLY A 97 -5.89 19.31 -0.32
C GLY A 97 -4.68 19.45 0.62
N LYS A 98 -4.16 20.69 0.82
CA LYS A 98 -3.28 20.96 1.94
C LYS A 98 -3.85 20.20 3.14
N ARG A 99 -3.12 19.23 3.66
CA ARG A 99 -3.33 18.86 5.06
C ARG A 99 -3.02 20.15 5.82
N GLU A 100 -4.04 20.91 6.15
CA GLU A 100 -3.94 21.90 7.20
C GLU A 100 -3.47 21.10 8.40
N GLU A 101 -2.25 21.35 8.86
CA GLU A 101 -1.80 20.86 10.15
C GLU A 101 -2.76 21.46 11.18
N LYS A 102 -3.73 20.64 11.58
CA LYS A 102 -4.73 21.04 12.55
C LYS A 102 -4.06 21.00 13.91
N ILE A 103 -3.68 22.16 14.41
CA ILE A 103 -3.11 22.33 15.75
C ILE A 103 -4.25 22.66 16.70
N PHE A 104 -4.42 21.82 17.72
CA PHE A 104 -5.44 22.00 18.73
C PHE A 104 -4.80 22.13 20.11
N SER A 105 -5.35 23.02 20.95
CA SER A 105 -5.00 23.11 22.37
C SER A 105 -5.60 21.93 23.13
N VAL A 106 -5.03 21.62 24.29
CA VAL A 106 -5.62 20.61 25.21
C VAL A 106 -7.06 20.97 25.58
N LYS A 107 -7.35 22.26 25.77
CA LYS A 107 -8.71 22.74 26.05
C LYS A 107 -9.69 22.37 24.94
N GLN A 108 -9.29 22.51 23.67
CA GLN A 108 -10.12 22.12 22.52
C GLN A 108 -10.39 20.62 22.50
N TYR A 109 -9.37 19.78 22.78
CA TYR A 109 -9.57 18.33 22.89
C TYR A 109 -10.53 17.95 24.02
N LEU A 110 -10.44 18.61 25.18
CA LEU A 110 -11.31 18.33 26.32
C LEU A 110 -12.76 18.82 26.12
N SER A 111 -12.95 19.86 25.32
CA SER A 111 -14.27 20.41 25.00
C SER A 111 -14.95 19.75 23.80
N ASP A 112 -14.21 18.95 23.02
CA ASP A 112 -14.75 18.27 21.85
C ASP A 112 -15.65 17.09 22.28
N GLN A 113 -16.93 17.22 21.99
CA GLN A 113 -17.97 16.22 22.26
C GLN A 113 -18.27 15.37 21.01
N SER A 114 -17.46 15.48 19.95
CA SER A 114 -17.66 14.70 18.73
C SER A 114 -17.55 13.20 19.04
N PRO A 115 -18.42 12.36 18.45
CA PRO A 115 -18.33 10.92 18.65
C PRO A 115 -17.01 10.39 18.08
N ILE A 116 -16.37 9.51 18.83
CA ILE A 116 -15.19 8.80 18.32
C ILE A 116 -15.62 7.91 17.16
N PRO A 117 -14.94 7.99 15.99
CA PRO A 117 -15.28 7.19 14.85
C PRO A 117 -15.27 5.68 15.17
N GLU A 118 -16.25 4.95 14.64
CA GLU A 118 -16.35 3.51 14.81
C GLU A 118 -15.14 2.80 14.19
N ASP A 119 -14.72 1.71 14.83
CA ASP A 119 -13.65 0.88 14.31
C ASP A 119 -14.11 0.17 13.02
N ILE A 120 -13.23 0.10 12.03
CA ILE A 120 -13.44 -0.76 10.85
C ILE A 120 -13.41 -2.22 11.31
N ILE A 121 -12.43 -2.56 12.17
CA ILE A 121 -12.37 -3.86 12.85
C ILE A 121 -12.16 -3.63 14.34
N ALA A 122 -13.21 -3.85 15.12
CA ALA A 122 -13.16 -3.75 16.57
C ALA A 122 -12.60 -5.02 17.23
N PRO A 123 -11.97 -4.89 18.42
CA PRO A 123 -11.71 -3.64 19.16
C PRO A 123 -10.36 -3.01 18.74
N ARG A 124 -10.39 -1.86 18.12
CA ARG A 124 -9.19 -1.08 17.72
C ARG A 124 -8.17 -1.84 16.86
N ILE A 125 -8.56 -2.98 16.26
CA ILE A 125 -7.69 -3.76 15.36
C ILE A 125 -7.45 -3.01 14.07
N LEU A 126 -8.47 -2.31 13.56
CA LEU A 126 -8.32 -1.38 12.45
C LEU A 126 -9.28 -0.20 12.63
N THR A 127 -8.73 0.97 12.77
CA THR A 127 -9.47 2.24 12.86
C THR A 127 -9.60 2.90 11.48
N PRO A 128 -10.55 3.83 11.27
CA PRO A 128 -10.62 4.62 10.04
C PRO A 128 -9.27 5.24 9.67
N GLY A 129 -8.89 5.14 8.41
CA GLY A 129 -7.59 5.61 7.92
C GLY A 129 -6.38 4.81 8.44
N GLY A 130 -6.60 3.71 9.15
CA GLY A 130 -5.54 2.86 9.69
C GLY A 130 -4.91 1.91 8.67
N LEU A 131 -3.79 1.32 9.07
CA LEU A 131 -3.07 0.27 8.34
C LEU A 131 -2.86 -0.92 9.27
N LEU A 132 -3.39 -2.09 8.90
CA LEU A 132 -3.16 -3.36 9.56
C LEU A 132 -2.17 -4.21 8.74
N VAL A 133 -1.10 -4.66 9.37
CA VAL A 133 -0.17 -5.62 8.78
C VAL A 133 -0.49 -7.02 9.31
N ILE A 134 -0.84 -7.95 8.42
CA ILE A 134 -1.04 -9.35 8.78
C ILE A 134 0.17 -10.17 8.33
N GLY A 135 0.94 -10.64 9.32
CA GLY A 135 2.15 -11.43 9.10
C GLY A 135 1.98 -12.91 9.43
N GLY A 136 2.93 -13.69 8.92
CA GLY A 136 3.03 -15.11 9.30
C GLY A 136 3.94 -15.90 8.37
N THR A 137 4.31 -17.09 8.82
CA THR A 137 5.15 -18.00 8.05
C THR A 137 4.47 -18.37 6.71
N PRO A 138 5.24 -18.70 5.67
CA PRO A 138 4.67 -19.26 4.44
C PRO A 138 3.79 -20.48 4.75
N LYS A 139 2.69 -20.61 4.01
CA LYS A 139 1.75 -21.77 4.12
C LYS A 139 1.06 -21.93 5.48
N VAL A 140 1.12 -20.94 6.38
CA VAL A 140 0.44 -20.99 7.69
C VAL A 140 -1.08 -20.82 7.59
N GLY A 141 -1.62 -20.52 6.42
CA GLY A 141 -3.07 -20.34 6.19
C GLY A 141 -3.55 -18.89 6.23
N LYS A 142 -2.65 -17.91 6.09
CA LYS A 142 -2.99 -16.47 6.10
C LYS A 142 -4.12 -16.11 5.15
N SER A 143 -4.01 -16.49 3.88
CA SER A 143 -4.99 -16.09 2.85
C SER A 143 -6.37 -16.71 3.11
N TYR A 144 -6.43 -17.96 3.64
CA TYR A 144 -7.70 -18.56 4.03
C TYR A 144 -8.31 -17.87 5.26
N PHE A 145 -7.49 -17.54 6.26
CA PHE A 145 -7.92 -16.78 7.43
C PHE A 145 -8.43 -15.40 7.01
N LEU A 146 -7.66 -14.69 6.18
CA LEU A 146 -8.00 -13.37 5.70
C LEU A 146 -9.31 -13.40 4.91
N LEU A 147 -9.46 -14.29 3.95
CA LEU A 147 -10.69 -14.42 3.17
C LEU A 147 -11.91 -14.73 4.07
N SER A 148 -11.74 -15.60 5.10
CA SER A 148 -12.79 -15.85 6.08
C SER A 148 -13.15 -14.61 6.90
N LEU A 149 -12.15 -13.87 7.38
CA LEU A 149 -12.36 -12.61 8.09
C LEU A 149 -13.14 -11.61 7.22
N LEU A 150 -12.69 -11.42 5.98
CA LEU A 150 -13.30 -10.45 5.06
C LEU A 150 -14.75 -10.82 4.71
N ALA A 151 -15.04 -12.09 4.48
CA ALA A 151 -16.41 -12.55 4.23
C ALA A 151 -17.34 -12.27 5.42
N HIS A 152 -16.87 -12.45 6.65
CA HIS A 152 -17.66 -12.11 7.84
C HIS A 152 -17.87 -10.60 7.97
N LEU A 153 -16.83 -9.79 7.79
CA LEU A 153 -16.96 -8.35 7.88
C LEU A 153 -17.88 -7.78 6.78
N ALA A 154 -17.81 -8.33 5.57
CA ALA A 154 -18.70 -7.96 4.47
C ALA A 154 -20.16 -8.33 4.76
N ALA A 155 -20.39 -9.41 5.50
CA ALA A 155 -21.70 -9.82 5.99
C ALA A 155 -22.18 -9.09 7.26
N GLY A 156 -21.30 -8.30 7.92
CA GLY A 156 -21.59 -7.69 9.22
C GLY A 156 -21.60 -8.70 10.37
N VAL A 157 -20.97 -9.86 10.20
CA VAL A 157 -20.94 -10.95 11.19
C VAL A 157 -19.59 -10.98 11.91
N SER A 158 -19.59 -11.25 13.20
CA SER A 158 -18.38 -11.34 14.00
C SER A 158 -17.52 -12.57 13.62
N PHE A 159 -16.21 -12.37 13.51
CA PHE A 159 -15.22 -13.41 13.27
C PHE A 159 -14.21 -13.48 14.41
N LEU A 160 -14.18 -14.55 15.18
CA LEU A 160 -13.25 -14.74 16.32
C LEU A 160 -13.23 -13.53 17.29
N LYS A 161 -14.38 -12.94 17.56
CA LYS A 161 -14.57 -11.68 18.34
C LYS A 161 -14.02 -10.42 17.66
N MET A 162 -13.64 -10.46 16.39
CA MET A 162 -13.45 -9.29 15.55
C MET A 162 -14.78 -8.94 14.89
N LYS A 163 -15.18 -7.68 14.92
CA LYS A 163 -16.46 -7.24 14.37
C LYS A 163 -16.37 -5.84 13.76
N SER A 164 -17.25 -5.54 12.85
CA SER A 164 -17.57 -4.19 12.38
C SER A 164 -18.93 -3.74 12.91
N ALA A 165 -19.18 -2.45 12.92
CA ALA A 165 -20.47 -1.89 13.34
C ALA A 165 -21.60 -2.20 12.33
N ARG A 166 -21.22 -2.38 11.07
CA ARG A 166 -22.11 -2.68 9.93
C ARG A 166 -21.41 -3.57 8.91
N PRO A 167 -22.14 -4.13 7.92
CA PRO A 167 -21.52 -4.75 6.76
C PRO A 167 -20.58 -3.79 6.05
N LEU A 168 -19.37 -4.25 5.69
CA LEU A 168 -18.32 -3.44 5.07
C LEU A 168 -18.24 -3.71 3.57
N LYS A 169 -18.05 -2.64 2.78
CA LYS A 169 -17.67 -2.76 1.37
C LYS A 169 -16.16 -2.96 1.24
N ILE A 170 -15.77 -4.12 0.74
CA ILE A 170 -14.39 -4.60 0.79
C ILE A 170 -13.89 -4.95 -0.61
N ILE A 171 -12.67 -4.49 -0.93
CA ILE A 171 -11.93 -5.01 -2.08
C ILE A 171 -10.70 -5.79 -1.61
N TYR A 172 -10.59 -7.04 -2.06
CA TYR A 172 -9.45 -7.92 -1.80
C TYR A 172 -8.66 -8.15 -3.08
N LEU A 173 -7.51 -7.50 -3.15
CA LEU A 173 -6.57 -7.57 -4.25
C LEU A 173 -5.49 -8.60 -3.92
N GLN A 174 -5.41 -9.68 -4.71
CA GLN A 174 -4.44 -10.75 -4.50
C GLN A 174 -3.77 -11.16 -5.80
N ASN A 175 -2.54 -11.70 -5.72
CA ASN A 175 -1.74 -12.05 -6.90
C ASN A 175 -1.31 -13.53 -6.96
N GLU A 176 -1.73 -14.37 -6.01
CA GLU A 176 -1.22 -15.73 -5.91
C GLU A 176 -2.19 -16.77 -6.49
N MET A 177 -3.50 -16.58 -6.31
CA MET A 177 -4.50 -17.61 -6.61
C MET A 177 -5.24 -17.35 -7.92
N GLU A 178 -5.38 -18.39 -8.72
CA GLU A 178 -6.22 -18.43 -9.91
C GLU A 178 -7.71 -18.53 -9.54
N TYR A 179 -8.56 -18.15 -10.48
CA TYR A 179 -10.03 -18.08 -10.32
C TYR A 179 -10.64 -19.33 -9.68
N ASN A 180 -10.32 -20.54 -10.18
CA ASN A 180 -10.94 -21.77 -9.71
C ASN A 180 -10.66 -22.05 -8.23
N TYR A 181 -9.44 -21.78 -7.75
CA TYR A 181 -9.06 -21.99 -6.35
C TYR A 181 -9.69 -20.97 -5.41
N ILE A 182 -9.83 -19.71 -5.88
CA ILE A 182 -10.55 -18.67 -5.12
C ILE A 182 -12.02 -19.04 -5.03
N ARG A 183 -12.65 -19.40 -6.14
CA ARG A 183 -14.03 -19.82 -6.20
C ARG A 183 -14.32 -20.94 -5.20
N GLU A 184 -13.52 -22.02 -5.23
CA GLU A 184 -13.66 -23.14 -4.31
C GLU A 184 -13.59 -22.69 -2.85
N ARG A 185 -12.60 -21.85 -2.51
CA ARG A 185 -12.45 -21.33 -1.13
C ARG A 185 -13.62 -20.46 -0.71
N ILE A 186 -14.09 -19.56 -1.57
CA ILE A 186 -15.23 -18.69 -1.27
C ILE A 186 -16.48 -19.55 -1.06
N GLN A 187 -16.76 -20.50 -1.94
CA GLN A 187 -17.88 -21.42 -1.80
C GLN A 187 -17.82 -22.17 -0.47
N GLN A 188 -16.66 -22.74 -0.13
CA GLN A 188 -16.47 -23.42 1.16
C GLN A 188 -16.72 -22.48 2.36
N ILE A 189 -16.24 -21.23 2.32
CA ILE A 189 -16.40 -20.27 3.41
C ILE A 189 -17.87 -19.87 3.55
N ILE A 190 -18.51 -19.45 2.48
CA ILE A 190 -19.91 -18.99 2.51
C ILE A 190 -20.84 -20.13 2.96
N THR A 191 -20.71 -21.31 2.35
CA THR A 191 -21.59 -22.47 2.65
C THR A 191 -21.34 -23.00 4.05
N ASN A 192 -20.08 -23.28 4.42
CA ASN A 192 -19.76 -23.89 5.71
C ASN A 192 -20.06 -22.98 6.89
N GLN A 193 -19.98 -21.66 6.69
CA GLN A 193 -20.18 -20.68 7.77
C GLN A 193 -21.57 -20.06 7.76
N ARG A 194 -22.41 -20.41 6.76
CA ARG A 194 -23.79 -19.92 6.60
C ARG A 194 -23.87 -18.39 6.68
N LEU A 195 -22.98 -17.72 5.94
CA LEU A 195 -22.94 -16.27 5.93
C LEU A 195 -24.15 -15.70 5.18
N PRO A 196 -24.68 -14.55 5.60
CA PRO A 196 -25.71 -13.81 4.87
C PRO A 196 -25.27 -13.44 3.45
N ASN A 197 -26.21 -13.31 2.52
CA ASN A 197 -25.97 -12.91 1.13
C ASN A 197 -25.25 -11.55 0.99
N LEU A 198 -25.33 -10.71 1.99
CA LEU A 198 -24.56 -9.45 2.06
C LEU A 198 -23.03 -9.64 1.88
N ALA A 199 -22.49 -10.82 2.23
CA ALA A 199 -21.09 -11.14 1.93
C ALA A 199 -20.82 -11.16 0.43
N GLU A 200 -21.76 -11.65 -0.37
CA GLU A 200 -21.65 -11.76 -1.83
C GLU A 200 -21.68 -10.39 -2.51
N GLU A 201 -22.49 -9.48 -1.98
CA GLU A 201 -22.67 -8.13 -2.53
C GLU A 201 -21.54 -7.17 -2.13
N ASN A 202 -20.94 -7.36 -0.94
CA ASN A 202 -20.03 -6.40 -0.34
C ASN A 202 -18.55 -6.79 -0.46
N LEU A 203 -18.20 -8.00 -0.90
CA LEU A 203 -16.82 -8.47 -1.03
C LEU A 203 -16.45 -8.69 -2.50
N ILE A 204 -15.56 -7.85 -3.02
CA ILE A 204 -14.91 -8.07 -4.32
C ILE A 204 -13.56 -8.75 -4.09
N VAL A 205 -13.30 -9.81 -4.83
CA VAL A 205 -12.02 -10.54 -4.81
C VAL A 205 -11.46 -10.61 -6.22
N THR A 206 -10.22 -10.17 -6.41
CA THR A 206 -9.56 -10.31 -7.71
C THR A 206 -8.93 -11.69 -7.85
N THR A 207 -8.81 -12.17 -9.07
CA THR A 207 -7.97 -13.31 -9.41
C THR A 207 -6.51 -12.86 -9.45
N LYS A 208 -5.58 -13.77 -9.75
CA LYS A 208 -4.13 -13.52 -9.84
C LYS A 208 -3.84 -12.23 -10.65
N MET A 209 -3.56 -11.17 -9.94
CA MET A 209 -3.35 -9.85 -10.51
C MET A 209 -2.06 -9.23 -10.00
N ARG A 210 -1.08 -9.04 -10.89
CA ARG A 210 0.11 -8.28 -10.54
C ARG A 210 -0.23 -6.81 -10.48
N LEU A 211 -0.13 -6.23 -9.30
CA LEU A 211 -0.31 -4.81 -9.05
C LEU A 211 0.95 -4.22 -8.44
N THR A 212 1.31 -3.07 -8.92
CA THR A 212 2.28 -2.18 -8.27
C THR A 212 1.53 -1.02 -7.64
N LEU A 213 2.04 -0.47 -6.54
CA LEU A 213 1.46 0.73 -5.92
C LEU A 213 2.12 2.01 -6.47
N ASN A 214 2.34 2.07 -7.78
CA ASN A 214 2.65 3.32 -8.49
C ASN A 214 1.35 4.02 -8.92
N ASP A 215 1.43 5.19 -9.52
CA ASP A 215 0.25 5.96 -9.93
C ASP A 215 -0.64 5.18 -10.90
N GLU A 216 -0.07 4.46 -11.86
CA GLU A 216 -0.79 3.60 -12.81
C GLU A 216 -1.53 2.45 -12.10
N GLY A 217 -0.87 1.77 -11.17
CA GLY A 217 -1.49 0.70 -10.39
C GLY A 217 -2.61 1.21 -9.48
N ILE A 218 -2.47 2.42 -8.91
CA ILE A 218 -3.51 3.06 -8.10
C ILE A 218 -4.73 3.42 -8.96
N GLU A 219 -4.54 4.00 -10.15
CA GLU A 219 -5.65 4.27 -11.07
C GLU A 219 -6.33 2.96 -11.51
N ARG A 220 -5.58 1.91 -11.80
CA ARG A 220 -6.15 0.58 -12.12
C ARG A 220 -6.98 0.02 -10.97
N ILE A 221 -6.53 0.14 -9.72
CA ILE A 221 -7.32 -0.26 -8.53
C ILE A 221 -8.62 0.54 -8.47
N LYS A 222 -8.55 1.83 -8.69
CA LYS A 222 -9.71 2.72 -8.70
C LYS A 222 -10.72 2.32 -9.78
N ASP A 223 -10.27 1.97 -10.98
CA ASP A 223 -11.15 1.55 -12.06
C ASP A 223 -11.83 0.22 -11.76
N ILE A 224 -11.10 -0.76 -11.22
CA ILE A 224 -11.68 -2.03 -10.75
C ILE A 224 -12.78 -1.80 -9.70
N ILE A 225 -12.56 -0.87 -8.77
CA ILE A 225 -13.55 -0.54 -7.76
C ILE A 225 -14.81 0.08 -8.40
N LYS A 226 -14.62 1.04 -9.31
CA LYS A 226 -15.71 1.76 -9.96
C LYS A 226 -16.66 0.86 -10.75
N GLU A 227 -16.19 -0.28 -11.25
CA GLU A 227 -17.03 -1.25 -11.95
C GLU A 227 -18.10 -1.86 -11.05
N LYS A 228 -17.90 -1.87 -9.74
CA LYS A 228 -18.75 -2.57 -8.78
C LYS A 228 -19.29 -1.66 -7.67
N PHE A 229 -18.51 -0.65 -7.26
CA PHE A 229 -18.85 0.22 -6.14
C PHE A 229 -18.59 1.69 -6.46
N ASP A 230 -19.31 2.58 -5.79
CA ASP A 230 -18.81 3.95 -5.62
C ASP A 230 -17.52 3.89 -4.78
N ILE A 231 -16.45 4.45 -5.30
CA ILE A 231 -15.13 4.42 -4.68
C ILE A 231 -15.11 5.03 -3.27
N LYS A 232 -15.97 6.02 -3.01
CA LYS A 232 -16.11 6.67 -1.70
C LYS A 232 -16.77 5.78 -0.66
N MET A 233 -17.46 4.73 -1.09
CA MET A 233 -18.14 3.77 -0.21
C MET A 233 -17.26 2.61 0.24
N ILE A 234 -16.03 2.52 -0.26
CA ILE A 234 -15.09 1.46 0.15
C ILE A 234 -14.63 1.70 1.59
N ASP A 235 -14.86 0.71 2.44
CA ASP A 235 -14.45 0.72 3.83
C ASP A 235 -13.08 0.09 4.05
N LEU A 236 -12.74 -0.92 3.23
CA LEU A 236 -11.55 -1.72 3.44
C LEU A 236 -10.90 -2.14 2.11
N ILE A 237 -9.61 -1.85 1.99
CA ILE A 237 -8.77 -2.28 0.88
C ILE A 237 -7.76 -3.29 1.41
N VAL A 238 -7.70 -4.46 0.79
CA VAL A 238 -6.80 -5.53 1.20
C VAL A 238 -5.83 -5.86 0.08
N LEU A 239 -4.55 -5.82 0.40
CA LEU A 239 -3.45 -6.04 -0.52
C LEU A 239 -2.71 -7.31 -0.07
N ASP A 240 -3.00 -8.45 -0.70
CA ASP A 240 -2.38 -9.72 -0.36
C ASP A 240 -1.26 -10.04 -1.33
N SER A 241 -0.05 -10.11 -0.79
CA SER A 241 1.16 -10.51 -1.50
C SER A 241 1.53 -9.61 -2.70
N LEU A 242 1.46 -8.29 -2.54
CA LEU A 242 2.06 -7.37 -3.53
C LEU A 242 3.57 -7.61 -3.64
N ASP A 243 4.10 -7.56 -4.87
CA ASP A 243 5.53 -7.64 -5.14
C ASP A 243 6.26 -6.41 -4.57
N TYR A 244 6.75 -6.56 -3.34
CA TYR A 244 7.30 -5.45 -2.56
C TYR A 244 8.82 -5.35 -2.63
N GLU A 245 9.51 -6.20 -3.37
CA GLU A 245 10.97 -6.28 -3.33
C GLU A 245 11.67 -4.96 -3.68
N ASN A 246 10.99 -4.08 -4.44
CA ASN A 246 11.51 -2.77 -4.84
C ASN A 246 10.81 -1.57 -4.19
N ILE A 247 9.93 -1.75 -3.18
CA ILE A 247 8.98 -0.70 -2.77
C ILE A 247 9.16 -0.22 -1.31
N PHE A 248 10.15 -0.71 -0.55
CA PHE A 248 10.30 -0.28 0.84
C PHE A 248 10.54 1.23 1.01
N SER A 249 11.28 1.85 0.09
CA SER A 249 11.35 3.30 0.01
C SER A 249 10.04 3.85 -0.57
N GLY A 250 9.28 4.60 0.23
CA GLY A 250 8.06 5.26 -0.21
C GLY A 250 6.77 4.43 -0.08
N LEU A 251 6.78 3.24 0.55
CA LEU A 251 5.54 2.46 0.75
C LEU A 251 4.49 3.25 1.53
N GLN A 252 4.88 4.00 2.55
CA GLN A 252 3.97 4.83 3.32
C GLN A 252 3.26 5.85 2.41
N SER A 253 4.02 6.62 1.64
CA SER A 253 3.45 7.64 0.75
C SER A 253 2.54 7.05 -0.33
N ARG A 254 2.85 5.85 -0.83
CA ARG A 254 2.01 5.14 -1.79
C ARG A 254 0.70 4.63 -1.18
N ILE A 255 0.74 4.12 0.04
CA ILE A 255 -0.46 3.74 0.79
C ILE A 255 -1.32 4.97 1.10
N GLU A 256 -0.70 6.08 1.49
CA GLU A 256 -1.41 7.35 1.70
C GLU A 256 -2.02 7.87 0.39
N ARG A 257 -1.30 7.74 -0.73
CA ARG A 257 -1.80 8.09 -2.06
C ARG A 257 -2.99 7.22 -2.47
N LEU A 258 -2.89 5.89 -2.33
CA LEU A 258 -3.99 4.97 -2.60
C LEU A 258 -5.25 5.37 -1.82
N ARG A 259 -5.10 5.61 -0.52
CA ARG A 259 -6.20 6.02 0.36
C ARG A 259 -6.80 7.36 -0.08
N SER A 260 -5.98 8.35 -0.38
CA SER A 260 -6.46 9.69 -0.78
C SER A 260 -7.25 9.67 -2.09
N VAL A 261 -6.96 8.73 -2.99
CA VAL A 261 -7.64 8.59 -4.29
C VAL A 261 -8.97 7.85 -4.15
N ILE A 262 -9.04 6.85 -3.26
CA ILE A 262 -10.24 6.01 -3.10
C ILE A 262 -11.14 6.58 -2.00
N ASN A 263 -10.76 6.42 -0.75
CA ASN A 263 -11.49 6.94 0.40
C ASN A 263 -10.50 7.24 1.54
N PRO A 264 -10.35 8.50 2.00
CA PRO A 264 -9.41 8.87 3.05
C PRO A 264 -9.61 8.13 4.38
N THR A 265 -10.82 7.67 4.67
CA THR A 265 -11.16 6.94 5.89
C THR A 265 -11.09 5.42 5.73
N ALA A 266 -10.90 4.90 4.52
CA ALA A 266 -10.76 3.47 4.30
C ALA A 266 -9.59 2.88 5.09
N GLY A 267 -9.83 1.73 5.72
CA GLY A 267 -8.77 0.91 6.29
C GLY A 267 -7.98 0.19 5.18
N ILE A 268 -6.71 -0.05 5.46
CA ILE A 268 -5.89 -0.86 4.55
C ILE A 268 -5.33 -2.05 5.33
N ILE A 269 -5.42 -3.24 4.74
CA ILE A 269 -4.73 -4.45 5.21
C ILE A 269 -3.67 -4.82 4.20
N ILE A 270 -2.46 -5.09 4.66
CA ILE A 270 -1.40 -5.69 3.84
C ILE A 270 -0.94 -7.00 4.46
N THR A 271 -0.61 -7.99 3.64
CA THR A 271 -0.04 -9.23 4.13
C THR A 271 1.47 -9.24 4.00
N ARG A 272 2.15 -9.99 4.88
CA ARG A 272 3.60 -10.15 4.89
C ARG A 272 4.03 -11.54 5.30
N HIS A 273 5.16 -11.99 4.75
CA HIS A 273 5.84 -13.15 5.26
C HIS A 273 6.77 -12.80 6.41
N THR A 274 6.97 -13.73 7.32
CA THR A 274 8.06 -13.66 8.28
C THR A 274 9.34 -14.22 7.65
N ARG A 275 10.48 -13.74 8.13
CA ARG A 275 11.77 -14.37 7.85
C ARG A 275 11.77 -15.81 8.35
N LYS A 276 12.63 -16.65 7.79
CA LYS A 276 12.86 -18.00 8.30
C LYS A 276 13.58 -17.91 9.65
N VAL A 277 12.84 -18.04 10.73
CA VAL A 277 13.36 -18.04 12.12
C VAL A 277 12.77 -19.22 12.87
N SER A 278 13.39 -19.58 14.02
CA SER A 278 12.86 -20.64 14.85
C SER A 278 11.49 -20.27 15.46
N THR A 279 10.69 -21.27 15.81
CA THR A 279 9.40 -21.05 16.47
C THR A 279 9.57 -20.30 17.80
N ALA A 280 10.62 -20.58 18.55
CA ALA A 280 10.95 -19.88 19.79
C ALA A 280 11.25 -18.38 19.55
N THR A 281 12.04 -18.06 18.53
CA THR A 281 12.31 -16.67 18.13
C THR A 281 11.03 -15.97 17.70
N LEU A 282 10.17 -16.66 16.93
CA LEU A 282 8.92 -16.11 16.47
C LEU A 282 7.94 -15.85 17.62
N ALA A 283 7.88 -16.76 18.60
CA ALA A 283 7.07 -16.57 19.81
C ALA A 283 7.56 -15.39 20.67
N LYS A 284 8.88 -15.18 20.76
CA LYS A 284 9.48 -14.10 21.56
C LYS A 284 9.35 -12.74 20.88
N SER A 285 9.50 -12.66 19.56
CA SER A 285 9.56 -11.40 18.81
C SER A 285 8.86 -11.49 17.45
N PRO A 286 7.53 -11.75 17.41
CA PRO A 286 6.81 -12.05 16.18
C PRO A 286 6.85 -10.90 15.16
N PHE A 287 6.73 -9.67 15.61
CA PHE A 287 6.71 -8.49 14.73
C PHE A 287 8.09 -8.12 14.19
N GLN A 288 9.16 -8.43 14.89
CA GLN A 288 10.53 -8.26 14.38
C GLN A 288 10.88 -9.28 13.29
N ALA A 289 10.19 -10.41 13.27
CA ALA A 289 10.36 -11.42 12.25
C ALA A 289 9.74 -11.06 10.91
N LEU A 290 8.86 -10.06 10.83
CA LEU A 290 8.26 -9.61 9.56
C LEU A 290 9.35 -9.15 8.58
N ILE A 291 9.20 -9.51 7.30
CA ILE A 291 10.06 -8.99 6.25
C ILE A 291 9.75 -7.50 6.10
N GLY A 292 10.78 -6.64 6.21
CA GLY A 292 10.63 -5.18 6.21
C GLY A 292 10.10 -4.59 7.52
N ALA A 293 10.19 -5.32 8.64
CA ALA A 293 9.68 -4.93 9.95
C ALA A 293 10.04 -3.48 10.34
N ASN A 294 11.30 -3.09 10.19
CA ASN A 294 11.75 -1.74 10.61
C ASN A 294 11.05 -0.62 9.87
N ALA A 295 10.88 -0.76 8.55
CA ALA A 295 10.18 0.24 7.74
C ALA A 295 8.67 0.25 8.03
N LEU A 296 8.06 -0.92 8.21
CA LEU A 296 6.62 -1.03 8.44
C LEU A 296 6.20 -0.54 9.82
N ARG A 297 6.96 -0.89 10.88
CA ARG A 297 6.61 -0.54 12.26
C ARG A 297 6.55 0.96 12.51
N SER A 298 7.21 1.77 11.70
CA SER A 298 7.17 3.22 11.83
C SER A 298 5.80 3.81 11.50
N PHE A 299 5.00 3.18 10.63
CA PHE A 299 3.77 3.78 10.12
C PHE A 299 2.50 2.91 10.18
N TYR A 300 2.55 1.60 10.43
CA TYR A 300 1.31 0.85 10.62
C TYR A 300 0.65 1.19 11.96
N THR A 301 -0.67 1.13 12.00
CA THR A 301 -1.45 1.37 13.21
C THR A 301 -1.67 0.10 14.02
N SER A 302 -1.64 -1.06 13.34
CA SER A 302 -1.87 -2.36 13.97
C SER A 302 -1.11 -3.46 13.26
N GLY A 303 -0.67 -4.44 14.02
CA GLY A 303 -0.04 -5.65 13.55
C GLY A 303 -0.75 -6.89 14.06
N MET A 304 -0.81 -7.92 13.22
CA MET A 304 -1.26 -9.27 13.56
C MET A 304 -0.26 -10.27 13.00
N VAL A 305 0.26 -11.16 13.81
CA VAL A 305 1.17 -12.22 13.35
C VAL A 305 0.61 -13.58 13.71
N MET A 306 0.56 -14.46 12.70
CA MET A 306 0.05 -15.83 12.82
C MET A 306 1.19 -16.81 12.61
N PHE A 307 1.32 -17.75 13.52
CA PHE A 307 2.31 -18.83 13.43
C PHE A 307 1.85 -20.08 14.16
N GLN A 308 2.43 -21.20 13.82
CA GLN A 308 2.20 -22.47 14.47
C GLN A 308 3.19 -22.63 15.62
N PRO A 309 2.73 -22.59 16.89
CA PRO A 309 3.63 -22.67 18.05
C PRO A 309 4.28 -24.04 18.19
N ASN A 310 3.59 -25.07 17.73
CA ASN A 310 4.09 -26.44 17.68
C ASN A 310 3.70 -27.07 16.34
N LYS A 311 4.67 -27.59 15.59
CA LYS A 311 4.45 -28.22 14.27
C LYS A 311 3.52 -29.44 14.30
N ARG A 312 3.37 -30.09 15.45
CA ARG A 312 2.49 -31.25 15.65
C ARG A 312 1.04 -30.87 15.98
N ALA A 313 0.81 -29.64 16.43
CA ALA A 313 -0.52 -29.15 16.78
C ALA A 313 -1.17 -28.47 15.58
N ASN A 314 -2.42 -28.83 15.27
CA ASN A 314 -3.23 -28.12 14.25
C ASN A 314 -3.84 -26.83 14.83
N VAL A 315 -3.00 -26.07 15.54
CA VAL A 315 -3.37 -24.83 16.26
C VAL A 315 -2.44 -23.73 15.83
N LEU A 316 -2.99 -22.57 15.56
CA LEU A 316 -2.23 -21.34 15.28
C LEU A 316 -2.30 -20.42 16.48
N GLN A 317 -1.19 -19.77 16.76
CA GLN A 317 -1.15 -18.63 17.67
C GLN A 317 -1.27 -17.35 16.85
N VAL A 318 -2.13 -16.44 17.29
CA VAL A 318 -2.32 -15.12 16.72
C VAL A 318 -1.99 -14.09 17.78
N VAL A 319 -1.02 -13.25 17.50
CA VAL A 319 -0.57 -12.17 18.39
C VAL A 319 -0.87 -10.81 17.74
N TYR A 320 -1.10 -9.81 18.58
CA TYR A 320 -1.53 -8.48 18.16
C TYR A 320 -0.57 -7.42 18.69
N GLU A 321 -0.36 -6.37 17.90
CA GLU A 321 0.29 -5.13 18.30
C GLU A 321 -0.61 -3.97 17.87
N LEU A 322 -1.12 -3.19 18.82
CA LEU A 322 -2.06 -2.09 18.56
C LEU A 322 -1.47 -0.77 19.03
N ARG A 323 -1.50 0.25 18.18
CA ARG A 323 -1.09 1.61 18.55
C ARG A 323 -2.21 2.39 19.24
N ASN A 324 -3.44 2.18 18.80
CA ASN A 324 -4.60 2.98 19.20
C ASN A 324 -5.55 2.26 20.16
N GLY A 325 -5.18 1.11 20.69
CA GLY A 325 -6.05 0.27 21.53
C GLY A 325 -5.33 -0.40 22.68
N LYS A 326 -6.11 -0.98 23.59
CA LYS A 326 -5.58 -1.83 24.66
C LYS A 326 -4.98 -3.09 24.07
N SER A 327 -3.96 -3.66 24.74
CA SER A 327 -3.38 -4.95 24.38
C SER A 327 -4.44 -6.03 24.25
N ILE A 328 -4.39 -6.79 23.17
CA ILE A 328 -5.21 -7.99 23.00
C ILE A 328 -4.32 -9.19 23.33
N PRO A 329 -4.72 -10.05 24.27
CA PRO A 329 -3.99 -11.28 24.56
C PRO A 329 -3.86 -12.16 23.32
N ALA A 330 -2.77 -12.90 23.22
CA ALA A 330 -2.58 -13.87 22.17
C ALA A 330 -3.74 -14.87 22.13
N LYS A 331 -4.23 -15.18 20.95
CA LYS A 331 -5.31 -16.15 20.73
C LYS A 331 -4.73 -17.41 20.11
N PHE A 332 -5.28 -18.53 20.51
CA PHE A 332 -5.04 -19.81 19.86
C PHE A 332 -6.28 -20.17 19.05
N ILE A 333 -6.10 -20.47 17.78
CA ILE A 333 -7.17 -20.77 16.84
C ILE A 333 -6.87 -22.06 16.08
N SER A 334 -7.91 -22.78 15.72
CA SER A 334 -7.82 -23.93 14.83
C SER A 334 -8.90 -23.88 13.78
N ARG A 335 -8.69 -24.63 12.71
CA ARG A 335 -9.71 -24.79 11.66
C ARG A 335 -10.28 -26.20 11.71
N VAL A 336 -11.57 -26.31 11.98
CA VAL A 336 -12.30 -27.57 12.03
C VAL A 336 -13.46 -27.50 11.04
N ASN A 337 -13.55 -28.46 10.12
CA ASN A 337 -14.56 -28.52 9.06
C ASN A 337 -14.70 -27.19 8.29
N GLY A 338 -13.58 -26.55 7.94
CA GLY A 338 -13.56 -25.28 7.22
C GLY A 338 -13.87 -24.05 8.07
N ARG A 339 -14.20 -24.18 9.36
CA ARG A 339 -14.52 -23.07 10.28
C ARG A 339 -13.37 -22.78 11.22
N TRP A 340 -13.10 -21.50 11.42
CA TRP A 340 -12.16 -21.03 12.42
C TRP A 340 -12.84 -20.96 13.80
N GLN A 341 -12.16 -21.47 14.81
CA GLN A 341 -12.62 -21.41 16.19
C GLN A 341 -11.49 -21.15 17.15
N ASN A 342 -11.81 -20.60 18.34
CA ASN A 342 -10.83 -20.48 19.40
C ASN A 342 -10.46 -21.88 19.91
N SER A 343 -9.18 -22.13 20.11
CA SER A 343 -8.64 -23.35 20.68
C SER A 343 -8.11 -23.09 22.08
N LYS A 344 -8.18 -24.08 22.95
CA LYS A 344 -7.44 -24.07 24.22
C LYS A 344 -5.96 -24.30 23.90
N VAL A 345 -5.08 -23.65 24.69
CA VAL A 345 -3.66 -23.97 24.67
C VAL A 345 -3.52 -25.43 25.13
N ILE A 346 -3.11 -26.31 24.24
CA ILE A 346 -2.61 -27.60 24.69
C ILE A 346 -1.16 -27.32 25.09
N ALA A 347 -0.94 -27.07 26.36
CA ALA A 347 0.39 -27.10 26.93
C ALA A 347 0.90 -28.54 26.77
N THR A 348 1.69 -28.75 25.71
CA THR A 348 2.48 -29.98 25.63
C THR A 348 3.74 -29.72 26.43
N ALA A 349 3.90 -30.49 27.46
CA ALA A 349 5.14 -30.67 28.24
C ALA A 349 6.34 -30.93 27.30
#